data_fd6267a3a8228ba39c1829b2f1f0a33b
#
_entry.id   fd6267a3a8228ba39c1829b2f1f0a33b
#
_cell.length_a   1.000
_cell.length_b   1.000
_cell.length_c   1.000
_cell.angle_alpha   90.00
_cell.angle_beta   90.00
_cell.angle_gamma   90.00
#
_symmetry.space_group_name_H-M   'P 1'
#
loop_
_entity.id
_entity.type
_entity.pdbx_description
1 polymer ?
#
loop_
_entity_poly.entity_id
_entity_poly.type
_entity_poly.pdbx_seq_one_letter_code
_entity_poly.pdbx_strand_id
1 'polypeptide(L)'
;MGLSHVSMLMLEEGYGTTAFDRAQNIALITTYSANNRVTDSAAAGTALATGHKTGNGMLGVLPDSTAAESIMADAIRAGMPTGVVVTSTLQHATPGAFYAHVPYRRQYQRISDQLAGSDLTVAFGGGLKYAETSEREDGVPGIERLRDRGFRVLTDPSQLDTLSRGPVMGFFADGHLPKMSEGRGDYLERATRKALEILLREAGERDRGFVLMVEGSQIDLRAHDNDAEGVLAEMRDFDRAVAAAMDFADRHPGTLVVVTADHETGGLSIPSANVDFEHEEAGIEYCFSTGGHTAAMVPVYLYGTGSERINGVLDNTELAHMLKRQVLPDNRRSVSAMKIKSSKIIHLIHKTVRSYFCQACR
;
A
#
# COMPACT_ATOMS: atom_id res chain seq x y z
N MET A 1 8.28 -7.62 1.42
CA MET A 1 8.15 -8.08 2.83
C MET A 1 7.57 -9.48 2.87
N GLY A 2 8.32 -10.47 3.32
CA GLY A 2 7.84 -11.85 3.53
C GLY A 2 7.44 -12.12 4.98
N LEU A 3 7.04 -13.36 5.25
CA LEU A 3 6.71 -13.80 6.61
C LEU A 3 7.91 -13.67 7.56
N SER A 4 9.13 -13.97 7.10
CA SER A 4 10.34 -13.85 7.92
C SER A 4 10.63 -12.41 8.36
N HIS A 5 10.29 -11.41 7.55
CA HIS A 5 10.44 -10.01 7.95
C HIS A 5 9.53 -9.64 9.12
N VAL A 6 8.29 -10.14 9.12
CA VAL A 6 7.36 -9.96 10.24
C VAL A 6 7.81 -10.75 11.46
N SER A 7 8.29 -11.99 11.25
CA SER A 7 8.84 -12.81 12.35
C SER A 7 10.06 -12.13 13.00
N MET A 8 10.96 -11.54 12.20
CA MET A 8 12.09 -10.75 12.69
C MET A 8 11.61 -9.61 13.60
N LEU A 9 10.62 -8.82 13.15
CA LEU A 9 10.06 -7.75 13.98
C LEU A 9 9.49 -8.27 15.29
N MET A 10 8.67 -9.34 15.24
CA MET A 10 8.04 -9.92 16.43
C MET A 10 9.06 -10.51 17.42
N LEU A 11 10.16 -11.08 16.93
CA LEU A 11 11.25 -11.58 17.77
C LEU A 11 11.97 -10.45 18.49
N GLU A 12 12.28 -9.37 17.80
CA GLU A 12 13.02 -8.23 18.35
C GLU A 12 12.19 -7.34 19.28
N GLU A 13 10.89 -7.16 18.98
CA GLU A 13 10.00 -6.34 19.82
C GLU A 13 9.34 -7.16 20.95
N GLY A 14 9.32 -8.48 20.83
CA GLY A 14 8.58 -9.39 21.70
C GLY A 14 7.18 -9.72 21.18
N TYR A 15 6.79 -10.98 21.25
CA TYR A 15 5.47 -11.45 20.82
C TYR A 15 4.35 -10.75 21.60
N GLY A 16 3.30 -10.37 20.88
CA GLY A 16 2.12 -9.70 21.47
C GLY A 16 2.27 -8.18 21.58
N THR A 17 3.38 -7.59 21.09
CA THR A 17 3.62 -6.14 21.21
C THR A 17 3.46 -5.38 19.90
N THR A 18 3.50 -6.06 18.75
CA THR A 18 3.43 -5.42 17.43
C THR A 18 1.98 -5.25 16.96
N ALA A 19 1.77 -4.35 16.01
CA ALA A 19 0.47 -4.20 15.36
C ALA A 19 0.06 -5.46 14.58
N PHE A 20 1.03 -6.23 14.06
CA PHE A 20 0.76 -7.49 13.36
C PHE A 20 0.12 -8.54 14.29
N ASP A 21 0.43 -8.53 15.59
CA ASP A 21 -0.19 -9.42 16.59
C ASP A 21 -1.69 -9.15 16.77
N ARG A 22 -2.16 -7.95 16.40
CA ARG A 22 -3.58 -7.56 16.50
C ARG A 22 -4.42 -8.13 15.34
N ALA A 23 -3.82 -8.76 14.33
CA ALA A 23 -4.55 -9.29 13.18
C ALA A 23 -5.65 -10.26 13.61
N GLN A 24 -6.86 -10.05 13.09
CA GLN A 24 -8.03 -10.86 13.41
C GLN A 24 -8.19 -12.06 12.47
N ASN A 25 -7.57 -12.00 11.29
CA ASN A 25 -7.52 -13.10 10.33
C ASN A 25 -6.25 -13.01 9.48
N ILE A 26 -5.83 -14.13 8.91
CA ILE A 26 -4.62 -14.25 8.09
C ILE A 26 -4.91 -15.08 6.85
N ALA A 27 -4.31 -14.66 5.72
CA ALA A 27 -4.24 -15.42 4.48
C ALA A 27 -2.80 -15.41 3.94
N LEU A 28 -2.53 -16.21 2.93
CA LEU A 28 -1.29 -16.18 2.15
C LEU A 28 -1.64 -15.86 0.69
N ILE A 29 -0.78 -15.13 -0.01
CA ILE A 29 -0.95 -14.90 -1.45
C ILE A 29 0.27 -15.31 -2.26
N THR A 30 0.01 -15.87 -3.45
CA THR A 30 1.02 -16.06 -4.50
C THR A 30 1.20 -14.76 -5.26
N THR A 31 2.42 -14.48 -5.72
CA THR A 31 2.79 -13.15 -6.27
C THR A 31 3.34 -13.19 -7.68
N TYR A 32 3.47 -14.37 -8.32
CA TYR A 32 4.04 -14.52 -9.67
C TYR A 32 3.40 -13.55 -10.69
N SER A 33 4.19 -13.13 -11.69
CA SER A 33 3.73 -12.28 -12.79
C SER A 33 3.30 -13.09 -14.01
N ALA A 34 2.74 -12.44 -15.04
CA ALA A 34 2.30 -13.13 -16.25
C ALA A 34 3.44 -13.81 -17.03
N ASN A 35 4.69 -13.37 -16.86
CA ASN A 35 5.83 -13.85 -17.59
C ASN A 35 6.99 -14.39 -16.73
N ASN A 36 6.85 -14.37 -15.38
CA ASN A 36 7.91 -14.81 -14.49
C ASN A 36 7.34 -15.37 -13.17
N ARG A 37 7.95 -16.44 -12.64
CA ARG A 37 7.63 -17.02 -11.33
C ARG A 37 8.03 -16.08 -10.18
N VAL A 38 9.07 -15.27 -10.39
CA VAL A 38 9.49 -14.22 -9.45
C VAL A 38 9.06 -12.87 -10.03
N THR A 39 8.14 -12.21 -9.36
CA THR A 39 7.57 -10.93 -9.80
C THR A 39 8.50 -9.76 -9.51
N ASP A 40 8.28 -8.64 -10.19
CA ASP A 40 8.73 -7.32 -9.74
C ASP A 40 7.56 -6.50 -9.18
N SER A 41 7.86 -5.37 -8.53
CA SER A 41 6.82 -4.52 -7.90
C SER A 41 5.84 -3.92 -8.92
N ALA A 42 6.25 -3.71 -10.18
CA ALA A 42 5.34 -3.17 -11.20
C ALA A 42 4.23 -4.18 -11.53
N ALA A 43 4.61 -5.42 -11.81
CA ALA A 43 3.65 -6.49 -12.11
C ALA A 43 2.80 -6.87 -10.89
N ALA A 44 3.42 -7.00 -9.71
CA ALA A 44 2.71 -7.36 -8.49
C ALA A 44 1.81 -6.22 -7.98
N GLY A 45 2.29 -4.97 -8.01
CA GLY A 45 1.47 -3.80 -7.71
C GLY A 45 0.28 -3.66 -8.67
N THR A 46 0.50 -3.92 -9.97
CA THR A 46 -0.58 -3.96 -10.96
C THR A 46 -1.59 -5.05 -10.62
N ALA A 47 -1.15 -6.27 -10.27
CA ALA A 47 -2.05 -7.36 -9.89
C ALA A 47 -2.90 -6.99 -8.66
N LEU A 48 -2.29 -6.42 -7.64
CA LEU A 48 -2.98 -5.96 -6.42
C LEU A 48 -3.91 -4.75 -6.68
N ALA A 49 -3.53 -3.84 -7.59
CA ALA A 49 -4.33 -2.66 -7.88
C ALA A 49 -5.53 -2.96 -8.80
N THR A 50 -5.35 -3.86 -9.77
CA THR A 50 -6.31 -4.05 -10.87
C THR A 50 -7.04 -5.39 -10.85
N GLY A 51 -6.45 -6.42 -10.23
CA GLY A 51 -6.91 -7.80 -10.31
C GLY A 51 -6.46 -8.53 -11.58
N HIS A 52 -5.46 -8.00 -12.28
CA HIS A 52 -4.94 -8.61 -13.51
C HIS A 52 -3.43 -8.82 -13.44
N LYS A 53 -2.96 -10.00 -13.88
CA LYS A 53 -1.54 -10.27 -14.08
C LYS A 53 -1.01 -9.50 -15.30
N THR A 54 0.23 -8.99 -15.17
CA THR A 54 0.98 -8.39 -16.26
C THR A 54 2.44 -8.86 -16.25
N GLY A 55 3.23 -8.50 -17.26
CA GLY A 55 4.66 -8.82 -17.29
C GLY A 55 5.49 -7.97 -16.34
N ASN A 56 6.61 -8.52 -15.85
CA ASN A 56 7.57 -7.76 -15.06
C ASN A 56 7.96 -6.46 -15.77
N GLY A 57 8.04 -5.37 -15.02
CA GLY A 57 8.31 -4.03 -15.53
C GLY A 57 7.09 -3.26 -16.04
N MET A 58 5.96 -3.91 -16.30
CA MET A 58 4.73 -3.28 -16.80
C MET A 58 3.89 -2.77 -15.62
N LEU A 59 3.33 -1.57 -15.73
CA LEU A 59 2.70 -0.86 -14.63
C LEU A 59 1.30 -0.35 -15.02
N GLY A 60 0.26 -0.84 -14.33
CA GLY A 60 -1.13 -0.43 -14.56
C GLY A 60 -1.68 -0.82 -15.94
N VAL A 61 -1.02 -1.72 -16.64
CA VAL A 61 -1.42 -2.19 -17.97
C VAL A 61 -1.49 -3.71 -18.04
N LEU A 62 -2.26 -4.23 -18.98
CA LEU A 62 -2.30 -5.65 -19.34
C LEU A 62 -1.06 -6.05 -20.16
N PRO A 63 -0.81 -7.36 -20.41
CA PRO A 63 0.34 -7.80 -21.20
C PRO A 63 0.40 -7.25 -22.65
N ASP A 64 -0.73 -6.82 -23.18
CA ASP A 64 -0.84 -6.16 -24.48
C ASP A 64 -0.66 -4.62 -24.40
N SER A 65 -0.29 -4.10 -23.23
CA SER A 65 -0.13 -2.67 -22.91
C SER A 65 -1.44 -1.85 -22.88
N THR A 66 -2.61 -2.48 -22.89
CA THR A 66 -3.86 -1.77 -22.65
C THR A 66 -3.99 -1.41 -21.16
N ALA A 67 -4.56 -0.25 -20.84
CA ALA A 67 -4.73 0.22 -19.47
C ALA A 67 -5.65 -0.72 -18.68
N ALA A 68 -5.26 -1.06 -17.46
CA ALA A 68 -6.04 -1.86 -16.54
C ALA A 68 -6.55 -0.99 -15.39
N GLU A 69 -7.86 -0.92 -15.20
CA GLU A 69 -8.47 -0.07 -14.18
C GLU A 69 -8.16 -0.52 -12.75
N SER A 70 -7.60 0.38 -11.96
CA SER A 70 -7.26 0.12 -10.56
C SER A 70 -8.47 0.29 -9.63
N ILE A 71 -8.36 -0.22 -8.41
CA ILE A 71 -9.32 0.02 -7.33
C ILE A 71 -9.46 1.52 -7.00
N MET A 72 -8.40 2.32 -7.19
CA MET A 72 -8.49 3.78 -7.01
C MET A 72 -9.37 4.42 -8.09
N ALA A 73 -9.21 3.99 -9.35
CA ALA A 73 -10.07 4.45 -10.44
C ALA A 73 -11.54 4.08 -10.19
N ASP A 74 -11.81 2.85 -9.72
CA ASP A 74 -13.15 2.42 -9.34
C ASP A 74 -13.73 3.26 -8.19
N ALA A 75 -12.91 3.54 -7.15
CA ALA A 75 -13.31 4.36 -6.02
C ALA A 75 -13.62 5.82 -6.43
N ILE A 76 -12.75 6.43 -7.23
CA ILE A 76 -12.95 7.78 -7.76
C ILE A 76 -14.25 7.86 -8.57
N ARG A 77 -14.49 6.89 -9.46
CA ARG A 77 -15.73 6.80 -10.24
C ARG A 77 -16.98 6.62 -9.36
N ALA A 78 -16.84 5.94 -8.21
CA ALA A 78 -17.89 5.83 -7.21
C ALA A 78 -18.05 7.10 -6.33
N GLY A 79 -17.26 8.16 -6.58
CA GLY A 79 -17.28 9.40 -5.81
C GLY A 79 -16.60 9.31 -4.45
N MET A 80 -15.78 8.30 -4.22
CA MET A 80 -15.02 8.11 -2.99
C MET A 80 -13.69 8.86 -3.09
N PRO A 81 -13.27 9.62 -2.06
CA PRO A 81 -11.92 10.16 -2.01
C PRO A 81 -10.90 9.03 -1.85
N THR A 82 -9.71 9.25 -2.44
CA THR A 82 -8.65 8.24 -2.49
C THR A 82 -7.30 8.84 -2.12
N GLY A 83 -6.40 8.02 -1.59
CA GLY A 83 -5.08 8.51 -1.18
C GLY A 83 -3.97 7.48 -1.31
N VAL A 84 -2.73 8.00 -1.41
CA VAL A 84 -1.49 7.23 -1.44
C VAL A 84 -0.49 7.87 -0.49
N VAL A 85 0.13 7.06 0.39
CA VAL A 85 1.20 7.51 1.31
C VAL A 85 2.35 6.51 1.23
N VAL A 86 3.56 6.98 0.90
CA VAL A 86 4.70 6.10 0.67
C VAL A 86 6.02 6.68 1.22
N THR A 87 6.98 5.83 1.49
CA THR A 87 8.36 6.24 1.82
C THR A 87 9.29 6.26 0.61
N SER A 88 8.82 5.81 -0.56
CA SER A 88 9.49 5.95 -1.86
C SER A 88 9.12 7.27 -2.56
N THR A 89 9.53 7.40 -3.83
CA THR A 89 8.94 8.38 -4.73
C THR A 89 7.49 7.99 -5.04
N LEU A 90 6.60 8.96 -5.20
CA LEU A 90 5.23 8.73 -5.63
C LEU A 90 5.18 8.02 -6.99
N GLN A 91 6.16 8.27 -7.85
CA GLN A 91 6.32 7.65 -9.17
C GLN A 91 6.90 6.23 -9.13
N HIS A 92 7.23 5.69 -7.94
CA HIS A 92 7.70 4.31 -7.82
C HIS A 92 6.64 3.31 -8.29
N ALA A 93 7.07 2.09 -8.59
CA ALA A 93 6.20 1.09 -9.24
C ALA A 93 4.94 0.77 -8.43
N THR A 94 5.08 0.57 -7.12
CA THR A 94 3.95 0.16 -6.29
C THR A 94 2.86 1.23 -6.20
N PRO A 95 3.15 2.49 -5.76
CA PRO A 95 2.14 3.53 -5.79
C PRO A 95 1.64 3.84 -7.21
N GLY A 96 2.56 3.88 -8.18
CA GLY A 96 2.22 4.16 -9.57
C GLY A 96 1.17 3.21 -10.16
N ALA A 97 1.20 1.93 -9.80
CA ALA A 97 0.23 0.93 -10.27
C ALA A 97 -1.23 1.25 -9.88
N PHE A 98 -1.45 2.16 -8.94
CA PHE A 98 -2.77 2.55 -8.47
C PHE A 98 -3.40 3.71 -9.25
N TYR A 99 -2.59 4.47 -10.03
CA TYR A 99 -3.08 5.65 -10.74
C TYR A 99 -2.48 5.85 -12.14
N ALA A 100 -1.44 5.09 -12.52
CA ALA A 100 -0.73 5.28 -13.77
C ALA A 100 -0.73 4.01 -14.65
N HIS A 101 -0.54 4.22 -15.95
CA HIS A 101 -0.55 3.20 -16.99
C HIS A 101 0.63 3.41 -17.93
N VAL A 102 1.70 2.65 -17.73
CA VAL A 102 2.90 2.70 -18.58
C VAL A 102 3.43 1.29 -18.88
N PRO A 103 3.89 1.00 -20.11
CA PRO A 103 4.45 -0.30 -20.45
C PRO A 103 5.78 -0.59 -19.76
N TYR A 104 6.42 0.43 -19.16
CA TYR A 104 7.70 0.26 -18.48
C TYR A 104 7.83 1.16 -17.24
N ARG A 105 7.98 0.56 -16.06
CA ARG A 105 8.01 1.21 -14.75
C ARG A 105 9.07 2.32 -14.56
N ARG A 106 10.11 2.36 -15.39
CA ARG A 106 11.13 3.40 -15.33
C ARG A 106 10.77 4.67 -16.12
N GLN A 107 9.60 4.72 -16.73
CA GLN A 107 9.07 5.94 -17.34
C GLN A 107 8.57 6.92 -16.26
N TYR A 108 9.45 7.27 -15.32
CA TYR A 108 9.10 8.05 -14.13
C TYR A 108 8.43 9.38 -14.45
N GLN A 109 8.86 10.05 -15.53
CA GLN A 109 8.27 11.32 -15.93
C GLN A 109 6.83 11.14 -16.41
N ARG A 110 6.56 10.11 -17.22
CA ARG A 110 5.19 9.79 -17.65
C ARG A 110 4.29 9.41 -16.49
N ILE A 111 4.82 8.69 -15.50
CA ILE A 111 4.08 8.36 -14.28
C ILE A 111 3.77 9.65 -13.49
N SER A 112 4.72 10.59 -13.40
CA SER A 112 4.55 11.88 -12.75
C SER A 112 3.50 12.75 -13.44
N ASP A 113 3.53 12.80 -14.78
CA ASP A 113 2.53 13.52 -15.57
C ASP A 113 1.12 12.94 -15.38
N GLN A 114 0.99 11.61 -15.23
CA GLN A 114 -0.27 10.96 -14.92
C GLN A 114 -0.71 11.21 -13.47
N LEU A 115 0.23 11.26 -12.52
CA LEU A 115 -0.07 11.68 -11.13
C LEU A 115 -0.68 13.08 -11.10
N ALA A 116 -0.05 14.03 -11.80
CA ALA A 116 -0.55 15.40 -11.89
C ALA A 116 -1.91 15.53 -12.59
N GLY A 117 -2.27 14.55 -13.42
CA GLY A 117 -3.60 14.42 -14.04
C GLY A 117 -4.61 13.59 -13.24
N SER A 118 -4.20 12.91 -12.17
CA SER A 118 -5.06 12.02 -11.39
C SER A 118 -6.05 12.79 -10.49
N ASP A 119 -7.13 12.12 -10.10
CA ASP A 119 -8.12 12.63 -9.15
C ASP A 119 -7.93 12.06 -7.74
N LEU A 120 -6.70 11.69 -7.38
CA LEU A 120 -6.35 11.35 -6.01
C LEU A 120 -6.59 12.55 -5.10
N THR A 121 -7.23 12.34 -3.97
CA THR A 121 -7.49 13.41 -2.98
C THR A 121 -6.24 13.72 -2.15
N VAL A 122 -5.42 12.70 -1.87
CA VAL A 122 -4.18 12.81 -1.07
C VAL A 122 -3.08 11.98 -1.72
N ALA A 123 -1.87 12.57 -1.86
CA ALA A 123 -0.67 11.80 -2.17
C ALA A 123 0.52 12.37 -1.40
N PHE A 124 1.19 11.53 -0.59
CA PHE A 124 2.35 11.91 0.22
C PHE A 124 3.51 10.94 -0.03
N GLY A 125 4.68 11.47 -0.40
CA GLY A 125 5.89 10.69 -0.69
C GLY A 125 7.06 11.55 -1.12
N GLY A 126 8.04 10.96 -1.77
CA GLY A 126 9.13 11.66 -2.45
C GLY A 126 8.84 11.87 -3.94
N GLY A 127 9.87 12.24 -4.72
CA GLY A 127 9.81 12.37 -6.17
C GLY A 127 9.58 13.79 -6.67
N LEU A 128 9.96 14.81 -5.90
CA LEU A 128 9.82 16.22 -6.26
C LEU A 128 10.47 16.52 -7.63
N LYS A 129 11.68 16.00 -7.86
CA LYS A 129 12.40 16.20 -9.15
C LYS A 129 11.61 15.80 -10.39
N TYR A 130 10.68 14.84 -10.29
CA TYR A 130 9.82 14.43 -11.40
C TYR A 130 8.56 15.29 -11.49
N ALA A 131 8.12 15.91 -10.40
CA ALA A 131 6.98 16.82 -10.39
C ALA A 131 7.34 18.23 -10.90
N GLU A 132 8.63 18.61 -10.81
CA GLU A 132 9.16 19.88 -11.29
C GLU A 132 9.48 19.90 -12.79
N THR A 133 9.30 18.76 -13.48
CA THR A 133 9.55 18.60 -14.92
C THR A 133 8.35 17.96 -15.60
N SER A 134 8.34 17.92 -16.96
CA SER A 134 7.30 17.25 -17.75
C SER A 134 7.89 16.75 -19.07
N GLU A 135 7.40 15.60 -19.56
CA GLU A 135 7.62 15.10 -20.92
C GLU A 135 6.44 15.39 -21.87
N ARG A 136 5.46 16.18 -21.43
CA ARG A 136 4.31 16.56 -22.26
C ARG A 136 4.72 17.64 -23.25
N GLU A 137 3.97 17.71 -24.37
CA GLU A 137 4.20 18.70 -25.43
C GLU A 137 4.09 20.15 -24.94
N ASP A 138 3.24 20.42 -23.94
CA ASP A 138 3.07 21.74 -23.34
C ASP A 138 4.22 22.14 -22.39
N GLY A 139 5.09 21.21 -22.00
CA GLY A 139 6.23 21.42 -21.11
C GLY A 139 5.89 21.90 -19.70
N VAL A 140 4.60 21.95 -19.32
CA VAL A 140 4.17 22.43 -18.01
C VAL A 140 4.52 21.43 -16.91
N PRO A 141 5.31 21.82 -15.89
CA PRO A 141 5.65 20.94 -14.76
C PRO A 141 4.41 20.40 -14.05
N GLY A 142 4.51 19.15 -13.57
CA GLY A 142 3.43 18.49 -12.85
C GLY A 142 2.97 19.28 -11.63
N ILE A 143 3.91 19.89 -10.90
CA ILE A 143 3.63 20.71 -9.71
C ILE A 143 2.79 21.98 -10.03
N GLU A 144 3.02 22.62 -11.16
CA GLU A 144 2.24 23.78 -11.62
C GLU A 144 0.83 23.33 -12.02
N ARG A 145 0.75 22.24 -12.78
CA ARG A 145 -0.53 21.65 -13.17
C ARG A 145 -1.40 21.26 -11.97
N LEU A 146 -0.79 20.71 -10.91
CA LEU A 146 -1.51 20.40 -9.66
C LEU A 146 -2.06 21.67 -9.02
N ARG A 147 -1.27 22.75 -8.95
CA ARG A 147 -1.71 24.03 -8.40
C ARG A 147 -2.85 24.63 -9.21
N ASP A 148 -2.79 24.60 -10.54
CA ASP A 148 -3.85 25.07 -11.43
C ASP A 148 -5.15 24.28 -11.27
N ARG A 149 -5.06 23.00 -10.91
CA ARG A 149 -6.20 22.13 -10.56
C ARG A 149 -6.71 22.33 -9.12
N GLY A 150 -6.14 23.27 -8.38
CA GLY A 150 -6.56 23.60 -7.02
C GLY A 150 -5.96 22.71 -5.93
N PHE A 151 -4.94 21.90 -6.24
CA PHE A 151 -4.24 21.11 -5.22
C PHE A 151 -3.36 22.01 -4.35
N ARG A 152 -3.41 21.77 -3.05
CA ARG A 152 -2.36 22.26 -2.16
C ARG A 152 -1.11 21.36 -2.34
N VAL A 153 0.00 21.97 -2.76
CA VAL A 153 1.26 21.25 -2.98
C VAL A 153 2.24 21.60 -1.86
N LEU A 154 2.75 20.57 -1.18
CA LEU A 154 3.71 20.68 -0.07
C LEU A 154 5.05 20.10 -0.48
N THR A 155 6.14 20.70 0.04
CA THR A 155 7.52 20.18 -0.12
C THR A 155 8.24 19.99 1.21
N ASP A 156 7.59 20.34 2.33
CA ASP A 156 8.13 20.18 3.69
C ASP A 156 7.14 19.32 4.51
N PRO A 157 7.59 18.16 5.05
CA PRO A 157 6.73 17.27 5.84
C PRO A 157 6.25 17.90 7.16
N SER A 158 6.89 18.97 7.67
CA SER A 158 6.40 19.69 8.83
C SER A 158 5.04 20.36 8.59
N GLN A 159 4.71 20.64 7.33
CA GLN A 159 3.43 21.23 6.93
C GLN A 159 2.25 20.26 7.01
N LEU A 160 2.48 18.95 7.19
CA LEU A 160 1.40 17.95 7.33
C LEU A 160 0.39 18.33 8.40
N ASP A 161 0.85 18.85 9.55
CA ASP A 161 0.00 19.19 10.68
C ASP A 161 -0.92 20.39 10.42
N THR A 162 -0.61 21.18 9.39
CA THR A 162 -1.44 22.33 8.98
C THR A 162 -2.61 21.95 8.07
N LEU A 163 -2.67 20.68 7.65
CA LEU A 163 -3.68 20.18 6.74
C LEU A 163 -4.98 19.82 7.47
N SER A 164 -6.09 20.11 6.84
CA SER A 164 -7.41 19.68 7.31
C SER A 164 -8.33 19.20 6.18
N ARG A 165 -7.97 19.48 4.91
CA ARG A 165 -8.76 19.14 3.71
C ARG A 165 -7.85 18.80 2.53
N GLY A 166 -8.42 18.07 1.55
CA GLY A 166 -7.88 17.88 0.21
C GLY A 166 -8.50 18.82 -0.83
N PRO A 167 -8.06 18.75 -2.10
CA PRO A 167 -7.01 17.87 -2.57
C PRO A 167 -5.60 18.36 -2.20
N VAL A 168 -4.71 17.44 -1.88
CA VAL A 168 -3.34 17.79 -1.45
C VAL A 168 -2.32 16.76 -1.94
N MET A 169 -1.17 17.25 -2.42
CA MET A 169 -0.01 16.43 -2.75
C MET A 169 1.25 16.94 -2.03
N GLY A 170 2.00 16.04 -1.40
CA GLY A 170 3.26 16.32 -0.72
C GLY A 170 4.41 15.55 -1.36
N PHE A 171 5.42 16.30 -1.82
CA PHE A 171 6.67 15.78 -2.37
C PHE A 171 7.81 16.16 -1.41
N PHE A 172 8.14 15.29 -0.47
CA PHE A 172 8.99 15.63 0.67
C PHE A 172 10.47 15.26 0.49
N ALA A 173 10.86 14.85 -0.70
CA ALA A 173 12.24 14.63 -1.13
C ALA A 173 12.33 14.61 -2.66
N ASP A 174 13.50 14.93 -3.22
CA ASP A 174 13.75 14.84 -4.67
C ASP A 174 13.62 13.40 -5.20
N GLY A 175 14.21 12.45 -4.47
CA GLY A 175 14.12 11.01 -4.70
C GLY A 175 13.17 10.32 -3.71
N HIS A 176 13.57 9.14 -3.23
CA HIS A 176 12.92 8.50 -2.08
C HIS A 176 13.12 9.35 -0.83
N LEU A 177 12.25 9.18 0.17
CA LEU A 177 12.50 9.79 1.47
C LEU A 177 13.78 9.21 2.10
N PRO A 178 14.39 9.89 3.07
CA PRO A 178 15.51 9.34 3.83
C PRO A 178 15.17 7.98 4.45
N LYS A 179 16.17 7.11 4.62
CA LYS A 179 16.02 5.86 5.38
C LYS A 179 15.73 6.17 6.84
N MET A 180 15.24 5.18 7.60
CA MET A 180 15.12 5.33 9.04
C MET A 180 16.46 5.63 9.70
N SER A 181 17.54 4.98 9.26
CA SER A 181 18.92 5.26 9.70
C SER A 181 19.43 6.65 9.34
N GLU A 182 18.80 7.35 8.41
CA GLU A 182 19.12 8.71 7.95
C GLU A 182 18.20 9.77 8.59
N GLY A 183 17.36 9.39 9.54
CA GLY A 183 16.56 10.33 10.34
C GLY A 183 15.21 10.71 9.75
N ARG A 184 14.53 9.82 8.98
CA ARG A 184 13.16 10.06 8.50
C ARG A 184 12.15 10.32 9.62
N GLY A 185 12.42 9.80 10.82
CA GLY A 185 11.57 9.99 12.00
C GLY A 185 10.23 9.27 11.89
N ASP A 186 9.15 9.94 12.30
CA ASP A 186 7.79 9.42 12.40
C ASP A 186 6.93 9.73 11.15
N TYR A 187 7.56 10.04 10.04
CA TYR A 187 6.86 10.50 8.83
C TYR A 187 5.73 9.57 8.39
N LEU A 188 5.99 8.25 8.29
CA LEU A 188 5.01 7.32 7.72
C LEU A 188 3.76 7.24 8.59
N GLU A 189 3.90 7.18 9.91
CA GLU A 189 2.79 7.20 10.85
C GLU A 189 2.00 8.53 10.75
N ARG A 190 2.68 9.68 10.83
CA ARG A 190 2.06 11.01 10.77
C ARG A 190 1.33 11.24 9.45
N ALA A 191 1.96 10.90 8.33
CA ALA A 191 1.36 11.03 7.00
C ALA A 191 0.14 10.11 6.84
N THR A 192 0.20 8.87 7.39
CA THR A 192 -0.92 7.94 7.42
C THR A 192 -2.09 8.51 8.23
N ARG A 193 -1.85 8.98 9.47
CA ARG A 193 -2.89 9.60 10.31
C ARG A 193 -3.53 10.81 9.63
N LYS A 194 -2.71 11.66 9.00
CA LYS A 194 -3.18 12.86 8.30
C LYS A 194 -3.99 12.52 7.04
N ALA A 195 -3.56 11.53 6.27
CA ALA A 195 -4.32 11.06 5.11
C ALA A 195 -5.69 10.49 5.52
N LEU A 196 -5.74 9.70 6.61
CA LEU A 196 -6.98 9.17 7.17
C LEU A 196 -7.94 10.27 7.62
N GLU A 197 -7.43 11.32 8.30
CA GLU A 197 -8.21 12.47 8.73
C GLU A 197 -8.84 13.20 7.54
N ILE A 198 -8.04 13.50 6.52
CA ILE A 198 -8.50 14.20 5.31
C ILE A 198 -9.54 13.35 4.57
N LEU A 199 -9.22 12.08 4.30
CA LEU A 199 -10.11 11.19 3.55
C LEU A 199 -11.42 10.93 4.27
N LEU A 200 -11.39 10.80 5.60
CA LEU A 200 -12.61 10.68 6.42
C LEU A 200 -13.51 11.89 6.28
N ARG A 201 -12.93 13.09 6.33
CA ARG A 201 -13.66 14.34 6.20
C ARG A 201 -14.28 14.49 4.81
N GLU A 202 -13.48 14.30 3.75
CA GLU A 202 -13.95 14.37 2.37
C GLU A 202 -15.01 13.31 2.05
N ALA A 203 -14.88 12.10 2.61
CA ALA A 203 -15.86 11.02 2.50
C ALA A 203 -17.18 11.36 3.21
N GLY A 204 -17.12 11.97 4.40
CA GLY A 204 -18.28 12.37 5.18
C GLY A 204 -19.12 13.43 4.46
N GLU A 205 -18.49 14.40 3.81
CA GLU A 205 -19.16 15.42 3.01
C GLU A 205 -19.87 14.86 1.77
N ARG A 206 -19.46 13.69 1.30
CA ARG A 206 -20.04 13.00 0.12
C ARG A 206 -20.96 11.84 0.50
N ASP A 207 -21.14 11.54 1.79
CA ASP A 207 -21.81 10.32 2.29
C ASP A 207 -21.26 9.04 1.62
N ARG A 208 -19.94 8.94 1.54
CA ARG A 208 -19.20 7.87 0.86
C ARG A 208 -18.11 7.30 1.77
N GLY A 209 -17.55 6.16 1.37
CA GLY A 209 -16.31 5.65 1.95
C GLY A 209 -15.08 6.32 1.32
N PHE A 210 -13.91 5.77 1.62
CA PHE A 210 -12.65 6.18 0.98
C PHE A 210 -11.74 4.98 0.76
N VAL A 211 -10.69 5.14 -0.06
CA VAL A 211 -9.61 4.16 -0.24
C VAL A 211 -8.27 4.84 0.04
N LEU A 212 -7.45 4.25 0.90
CA LEU A 212 -6.08 4.70 1.18
C LEU A 212 -5.08 3.56 0.97
N MET A 213 -4.02 3.81 0.24
CA MET A 213 -2.86 2.95 0.10
C MET A 213 -1.68 3.54 0.87
N VAL A 214 -1.03 2.75 1.72
CA VAL A 214 0.17 3.15 2.48
C VAL A 214 1.29 2.15 2.23
N GLU A 215 2.52 2.62 2.02
CA GLU A 215 3.65 1.74 1.73
C GLU A 215 4.89 2.07 2.57
N GLY A 216 5.34 1.09 3.35
CA GLY A 216 6.69 1.05 3.91
C GLY A 216 7.70 0.61 2.84
N SER A 217 7.89 1.45 1.82
CA SER A 217 8.59 1.10 0.58
C SER A 217 10.05 0.68 0.81
N GLN A 218 10.69 1.16 1.87
CA GLN A 218 12.12 0.97 2.07
C GLN A 218 12.48 -0.36 2.76
N ILE A 219 11.49 -1.12 3.24
CA ILE A 219 11.70 -2.51 3.67
C ILE A 219 12.31 -3.33 2.53
N ASP A 220 11.73 -3.21 1.33
CA ASP A 220 12.23 -3.86 0.12
C ASP A 220 13.66 -3.41 -0.23
N LEU A 221 13.91 -2.09 -0.22
CA LEU A 221 15.22 -1.55 -0.56
C LEU A 221 16.32 -2.00 0.42
N ARG A 222 16.00 -2.13 1.71
CA ARG A 222 16.96 -2.66 2.70
C ARG A 222 17.17 -4.17 2.54
N ALA A 223 16.11 -4.90 2.20
CA ALA A 223 16.22 -6.33 1.91
C ALA A 223 17.04 -6.63 0.64
N HIS A 224 16.99 -5.78 -0.38
CA HIS A 224 17.88 -5.84 -1.55
C HIS A 224 19.36 -5.65 -1.19
N ASP A 225 19.63 -4.81 -0.19
CA ASP A 225 20.99 -4.59 0.33
C ASP A 225 21.44 -5.70 1.30
N ASN A 226 20.56 -6.65 1.66
CA ASN A 226 20.77 -7.63 2.73
C ASN A 226 21.11 -6.98 4.09
N ASP A 227 20.54 -5.81 4.34
CA ASP A 227 20.75 -4.97 5.52
C ASP A 227 19.69 -5.31 6.59
N ALA A 228 20.01 -6.25 7.47
CA ALA A 228 19.08 -6.74 8.51
C ALA A 228 18.64 -5.63 9.47
N GLU A 229 19.59 -4.80 9.93
CA GLU A 229 19.29 -3.67 10.83
C GLU A 229 18.40 -2.63 10.15
N GLY A 230 18.70 -2.33 8.88
CA GLY A 230 17.88 -1.45 8.07
C GLY A 230 16.47 -2.01 7.84
N VAL A 231 16.35 -3.30 7.51
CA VAL A 231 15.03 -3.98 7.40
C VAL A 231 14.24 -3.84 8.69
N LEU A 232 14.86 -4.14 9.83
CA LEU A 232 14.20 -4.05 11.14
C LEU A 232 13.74 -2.61 11.45
N ALA A 233 14.59 -1.62 11.18
CA ALA A 233 14.24 -0.21 11.40
C ALA A 233 13.04 0.23 10.54
N GLU A 234 13.00 -0.19 9.27
CA GLU A 234 11.88 0.08 8.35
C GLU A 234 10.62 -0.70 8.74
N MET A 235 10.75 -1.93 9.24
CA MET A 235 9.64 -2.72 9.78
C MET A 235 9.00 -2.07 11.02
N ARG A 236 9.82 -1.53 11.93
CA ARG A 236 9.36 -0.76 13.11
C ARG A 236 8.58 0.49 12.69
N ASP A 237 9.04 1.21 11.67
CA ASP A 237 8.34 2.38 11.14
C ASP A 237 7.01 1.99 10.50
N PHE A 238 6.99 0.90 9.73
CA PHE A 238 5.79 0.39 9.10
C PHE A 238 4.78 -0.12 10.15
N ASP A 239 5.22 -0.80 11.20
CA ASP A 239 4.38 -1.27 12.30
C ASP A 239 3.61 -0.13 12.97
N ARG A 240 4.26 1.03 13.20
CA ARG A 240 3.59 2.23 13.72
C ARG A 240 2.49 2.73 12.78
N ALA A 241 2.71 2.70 11.48
CA ALA A 241 1.69 3.08 10.51
C ALA A 241 0.52 2.07 10.46
N VAL A 242 0.83 0.76 10.59
CA VAL A 242 -0.19 -0.30 10.73
C VAL A 242 -1.01 -0.09 12.00
N ALA A 243 -0.36 0.16 13.13
CA ALA A 243 -1.03 0.49 14.39
C ALA A 243 -1.97 1.69 14.24
N ALA A 244 -1.50 2.77 13.61
CA ALA A 244 -2.32 3.95 13.36
C ALA A 244 -3.60 3.65 12.56
N ALA A 245 -3.49 2.76 11.57
CA ALA A 245 -4.62 2.34 10.77
C ALA A 245 -5.59 1.43 11.52
N MET A 246 -5.09 0.51 12.35
CA MET A 246 -5.93 -0.34 13.20
C MET A 246 -6.65 0.48 14.28
N ASP A 247 -5.96 1.45 14.91
CA ASP A 247 -6.56 2.38 15.86
C ASP A 247 -7.65 3.26 15.21
N PHE A 248 -7.47 3.58 13.93
CA PHE A 248 -8.51 4.26 13.17
C PHE A 248 -9.71 3.32 12.94
N ALA A 249 -9.49 2.06 12.59
CA ALA A 249 -10.55 1.08 12.38
C ALA A 249 -11.38 0.84 13.65
N ASP A 250 -10.74 0.80 14.84
CA ASP A 250 -11.41 0.67 16.14
C ASP A 250 -12.39 1.82 16.41
N ARG A 251 -11.96 3.05 16.07
CA ARG A 251 -12.78 4.26 16.27
C ARG A 251 -13.82 4.48 15.17
N HIS A 252 -13.68 3.82 14.04
CA HIS A 252 -14.51 4.02 12.85
C HIS A 252 -15.02 2.68 12.27
N PRO A 253 -16.04 2.07 12.89
CA PRO A 253 -16.66 0.85 12.37
C PRO A 253 -17.03 0.96 10.89
N GLY A 254 -16.91 -0.13 10.15
CA GLY A 254 -17.02 -0.15 8.69
C GLY A 254 -15.66 0.00 7.99
N THR A 255 -14.57 0.05 8.74
CA THR A 255 -13.20 0.06 8.21
C THR A 255 -12.62 -1.35 8.21
N LEU A 256 -11.95 -1.73 7.13
CA LEU A 256 -11.10 -2.91 7.05
C LEU A 256 -9.65 -2.46 6.80
N VAL A 257 -8.72 -3.05 7.49
CA VAL A 257 -7.28 -2.89 7.30
C VAL A 257 -6.74 -4.21 6.75
N VAL A 258 -5.97 -4.13 5.66
CA VAL A 258 -5.32 -5.28 5.02
C VAL A 258 -3.83 -4.99 4.90
N VAL A 259 -2.98 -5.80 5.48
CA VAL A 259 -1.52 -5.64 5.45
C VAL A 259 -0.92 -6.83 4.73
N THR A 260 -0.23 -6.62 3.61
CA THR A 260 0.43 -7.70 2.84
C THR A 260 1.74 -7.21 2.21
N ALA A 261 2.30 -7.86 1.21
CA ALA A 261 3.39 -7.41 0.36
C ALA A 261 3.08 -7.70 -1.11
N ASP A 262 3.73 -6.98 -1.99
CA ASP A 262 3.73 -7.27 -3.41
C ASP A 262 4.60 -8.49 -3.73
N HIS A 263 5.70 -8.70 -2.98
CA HIS A 263 6.59 -9.88 -3.01
C HIS A 263 7.44 -9.98 -1.74
N GLU A 264 8.16 -11.08 -1.61
CA GLU A 264 9.26 -11.22 -0.67
C GLU A 264 10.57 -10.79 -1.36
N THR A 265 11.51 -10.24 -0.58
CA THR A 265 12.84 -9.77 -1.02
C THR A 265 13.91 -10.24 -0.07
N GLY A 266 15.06 -10.63 -0.61
CA GLY A 266 16.23 -11.05 0.14
C GLY A 266 16.26 -12.53 0.48
N GLY A 267 15.13 -13.23 0.46
CA GLY A 267 15.05 -14.64 0.90
C GLY A 267 15.49 -14.78 2.35
N LEU A 268 14.97 -13.91 3.23
CA LEU A 268 15.34 -13.85 4.64
C LEU A 268 14.96 -15.13 5.38
N SER A 269 15.91 -15.72 6.08
CA SER A 269 15.72 -16.81 7.03
C SER A 269 16.29 -16.43 8.40
N ILE A 270 15.78 -17.08 9.45
CA ILE A 270 16.13 -16.78 10.85
C ILE A 270 16.58 -18.09 11.52
N PRO A 271 17.81 -18.56 11.24
CA PRO A 271 18.36 -19.74 11.89
C PRO A 271 18.78 -19.43 13.34
N SER A 272 18.87 -20.50 14.15
CA SER A 272 19.56 -20.44 15.44
C SER A 272 21.05 -20.18 15.22
N ALA A 273 21.67 -19.39 16.07
CA ALA A 273 23.11 -19.17 16.08
C ALA A 273 23.92 -20.41 16.48
N ASN A 274 23.28 -21.44 17.01
CA ASN A 274 23.86 -22.76 17.23
C ASN A 274 23.00 -23.87 16.63
N VAL A 275 23.58 -25.04 16.41
CA VAL A 275 22.89 -26.25 15.91
C VAL A 275 22.40 -27.17 17.02
N ASP A 276 22.72 -26.85 18.27
CA ASP A 276 22.34 -27.62 19.45
C ASP A 276 21.10 -27.01 20.09
N PHE A 277 19.95 -27.64 19.85
CA PHE A 277 18.64 -27.19 20.35
C PHE A 277 18.30 -27.76 21.75
N GLU A 278 19.21 -28.53 22.39
CA GLU A 278 19.01 -29.11 23.73
C GLU A 278 19.52 -28.19 24.85
N HIS A 279 20.34 -27.17 24.51
CA HIS A 279 20.91 -26.22 25.44
C HIS A 279 20.21 -24.85 25.32
N GLU A 280 20.56 -23.96 26.24
CA GLU A 280 20.07 -22.56 26.21
C GLU A 280 20.39 -21.91 24.86
N GLU A 281 19.49 -21.02 24.42
CA GLU A 281 19.60 -20.29 23.16
C GLU A 281 20.90 -19.50 23.10
N ALA A 282 21.68 -19.71 22.03
CA ALA A 282 22.89 -18.92 21.73
C ALA A 282 22.59 -17.68 20.88
N GLY A 283 21.29 -17.35 20.66
CA GLY A 283 20.82 -16.28 19.81
C GLY A 283 20.31 -16.76 18.45
N ILE A 284 19.92 -15.81 17.62
CA ILE A 284 19.44 -16.01 16.26
C ILE A 284 20.32 -15.23 15.29
N GLU A 285 20.30 -15.64 14.04
CA GLU A 285 20.96 -14.93 12.93
C GLU A 285 19.93 -14.51 11.89
N TYR A 286 20.25 -13.46 11.13
CA TYR A 286 19.46 -13.02 9.99
C TYR A 286 20.24 -13.28 8.71
N CYS A 287 19.82 -14.31 7.97
CA CYS A 287 20.51 -14.76 6.77
C CYS A 287 19.68 -14.47 5.51
N PHE A 288 20.30 -13.82 4.53
CA PHE A 288 19.72 -13.54 3.23
C PHE A 288 20.29 -14.51 2.19
N SER A 289 19.42 -15.10 1.37
CA SER A 289 19.83 -16.04 0.31
C SER A 289 20.05 -15.35 -1.04
N THR A 290 19.60 -14.12 -1.21
CA THR A 290 19.70 -13.34 -2.45
C THR A 290 19.59 -11.84 -2.18
N GLY A 291 20.10 -11.03 -3.09
CA GLY A 291 19.82 -9.59 -3.14
C GLY A 291 18.63 -9.25 -4.06
N GLY A 292 17.83 -10.23 -4.47
CA GLY A 292 16.66 -10.07 -5.33
C GLY A 292 15.36 -10.49 -4.67
N HIS A 293 14.27 -10.50 -5.45
CA HIS A 293 12.99 -11.02 -5.00
C HIS A 293 12.97 -12.55 -4.99
N THR A 294 12.05 -13.15 -4.26
CA THR A 294 11.80 -14.58 -4.27
C THR A 294 10.36 -14.92 -4.68
N ALA A 295 10.11 -16.18 -4.99
CA ALA A 295 8.78 -16.71 -5.29
C ALA A 295 8.01 -17.15 -4.02
N ALA A 296 8.51 -16.84 -2.83
CA ALA A 296 7.84 -17.18 -1.58
C ALA A 296 6.48 -16.47 -1.52
N MET A 297 5.45 -17.18 -1.04
CA MET A 297 4.17 -16.56 -0.71
C MET A 297 4.35 -15.49 0.36
N VAL A 298 3.55 -14.44 0.31
CA VAL A 298 3.55 -13.40 1.32
C VAL A 298 2.29 -13.43 2.16
N PRO A 299 2.35 -13.03 3.44
CA PRO A 299 1.20 -13.04 4.32
C PRO A 299 0.25 -11.88 4.02
N VAL A 300 -1.02 -12.08 4.36
CA VAL A 300 -2.06 -11.04 4.39
C VAL A 300 -2.62 -11.01 5.80
N TYR A 301 -2.36 -9.95 6.54
CA TYR A 301 -2.94 -9.69 7.85
C TYR A 301 -4.19 -8.83 7.72
N LEU A 302 -5.24 -9.19 8.40
CA LEU A 302 -6.57 -8.60 8.25
C LEU A 302 -7.11 -8.14 9.60
N TYR A 303 -7.63 -6.91 9.63
CA TYR A 303 -8.18 -6.31 10.84
C TYR A 303 -9.43 -5.47 10.55
N GLY A 304 -10.42 -5.51 11.46
CA GLY A 304 -11.62 -4.70 11.37
C GLY A 304 -12.75 -5.36 10.57
N THR A 305 -13.66 -4.56 10.04
CA THR A 305 -14.92 -5.02 9.47
C THR A 305 -14.74 -5.86 8.22
N GLY A 306 -15.14 -7.12 8.24
CA GLY A 306 -15.08 -8.04 7.10
C GLY A 306 -13.75 -8.80 6.99
N SER A 307 -12.85 -8.66 7.98
CA SER A 307 -11.58 -9.38 8.05
C SER A 307 -11.75 -10.90 7.96
N GLU A 308 -12.83 -11.45 8.51
CA GLU A 308 -13.18 -12.87 8.52
C GLU A 308 -13.43 -13.50 7.13
N ARG A 309 -13.60 -12.67 6.10
CA ARG A 309 -13.99 -13.12 4.75
C ARG A 309 -12.83 -13.44 3.84
N ILE A 310 -11.61 -13.05 4.22
CA ILE A 310 -10.40 -13.25 3.45
C ILE A 310 -9.50 -14.19 4.23
N ASN A 311 -9.30 -15.41 3.73
CA ASN A 311 -8.51 -16.45 4.39
C ASN A 311 -8.01 -17.48 3.36
N GLY A 312 -7.15 -18.41 3.80
CA GLY A 312 -6.59 -19.47 2.97
C GLY A 312 -5.40 -19.01 2.12
N VAL A 313 -5.18 -19.71 1.02
CA VAL A 313 -4.14 -19.40 0.04
C VAL A 313 -4.82 -18.89 -1.21
N LEU A 314 -4.50 -17.67 -1.62
CA LEU A 314 -5.11 -16.95 -2.73
C LEU A 314 -4.04 -16.55 -3.76
N ASP A 315 -4.46 -16.23 -4.96
CA ASP A 315 -3.65 -15.43 -5.87
C ASP A 315 -3.79 -13.92 -5.53
N ASN A 316 -2.75 -13.10 -5.77
CA ASN A 316 -2.84 -11.67 -5.50
C ASN A 316 -3.93 -10.97 -6.33
N THR A 317 -4.29 -11.51 -7.49
CA THR A 317 -5.44 -11.03 -8.28
C THR A 317 -6.78 -11.37 -7.64
N GLU A 318 -6.90 -12.54 -6.99
CA GLU A 318 -8.11 -12.91 -6.25
C GLU A 318 -8.34 -11.98 -5.07
N LEU A 319 -7.28 -11.70 -4.30
CA LEU A 319 -7.32 -10.68 -3.24
C LEU A 319 -7.80 -9.33 -3.79
N ALA A 320 -7.20 -8.85 -4.89
CA ALA A 320 -7.60 -7.61 -5.54
C ALA A 320 -9.08 -7.60 -5.97
N HIS A 321 -9.57 -8.68 -6.57
CA HIS A 321 -10.99 -8.81 -6.93
C HIS A 321 -11.91 -8.82 -5.71
N MET A 322 -11.51 -9.45 -4.62
CA MET A 322 -12.26 -9.39 -3.36
C MET A 322 -12.34 -7.95 -2.84
N LEU A 323 -11.28 -7.18 -2.98
CA LEU A 323 -11.21 -5.79 -2.58
C LEU A 323 -12.02 -4.88 -3.52
N LYS A 324 -11.89 -4.99 -4.82
CA LYS A 324 -12.64 -4.18 -5.80
C LYS A 324 -14.16 -4.33 -5.67
N ARG A 325 -14.67 -5.55 -5.41
CA ARG A 325 -16.10 -5.80 -5.18
C ARG A 325 -16.72 -5.02 -4.03
N GLN A 326 -15.92 -4.48 -3.15
CA GLN A 326 -16.41 -3.72 -2.00
C GLN A 326 -16.47 -2.21 -2.28
N VAL A 327 -15.75 -1.76 -3.28
CA VAL A 327 -15.80 -0.36 -3.75
C VAL A 327 -16.99 -0.14 -4.67
N LEU A 328 -17.28 -1.11 -5.52
CA LEU A 328 -18.40 -1.07 -6.47
C LEU A 328 -19.51 -2.05 -6.02
N PRO A 329 -20.63 -1.59 -5.47
CA PRO A 329 -21.76 -2.45 -5.14
C PRO A 329 -22.31 -3.09 -6.41
N ASP A 330 -22.59 -4.40 -6.32
CA ASP A 330 -23.12 -5.22 -7.41
C ASP A 330 -24.44 -4.62 -7.95
N ASN A 331 -24.47 -4.19 -9.20
CA ASN A 331 -25.66 -3.66 -9.88
C ASN A 331 -26.80 -4.70 -10.04
N ARG A 332 -26.63 -5.94 -9.54
CA ARG A 332 -27.60 -7.04 -9.64
C ARG A 332 -28.59 -7.12 -8.46
N ARG A 333 -28.53 -6.19 -7.50
CA ARG A 333 -29.49 -6.15 -6.36
C ARG A 333 -30.26 -4.85 -6.31
N SER A 334 -30.95 -4.51 -7.39
CA SER A 334 -32.07 -3.57 -7.34
C SER A 334 -33.33 -4.35 -7.01
N VAL A 335 -33.61 -4.65 -5.78
CA VAL A 335 -34.96 -4.73 -5.16
C VAL A 335 -34.77 -4.99 -3.66
N SER A 336 -34.77 -3.98 -2.92
CA SER A 336 -35.19 -3.73 -1.53
C SER A 336 -34.30 -2.68 -0.89
N ALA A 337 -34.89 -1.52 -0.65
CA ALA A 337 -34.19 -0.38 -0.06
C ALA A 337 -33.76 -0.67 1.39
N MET A 338 -32.50 -1.09 1.57
CA MET A 338 -31.84 -1.03 2.86
C MET A 338 -30.77 0.04 2.79
N LYS A 339 -30.93 1.10 3.58
CA LYS A 339 -29.94 2.19 3.70
C LYS A 339 -28.57 1.61 4.02
N ILE A 340 -27.68 1.60 3.04
CA ILE A 340 -26.32 1.14 3.20
C ILE A 340 -25.54 2.28 3.85
N LYS A 341 -25.13 2.09 5.12
CA LYS A 341 -24.22 3.02 5.79
C LYS A 341 -22.87 3.03 5.09
N SER A 342 -22.31 4.22 4.93
CA SER A 342 -21.01 4.49 4.27
C SER A 342 -19.87 3.61 4.81
N SER A 343 -19.01 3.16 3.93
CA SER A 343 -17.83 2.35 4.25
C SER A 343 -16.54 3.11 4.08
N LYS A 344 -15.61 2.78 4.94
CA LYS A 344 -14.28 3.38 5.00
C LYS A 344 -13.23 2.31 4.83
N ILE A 345 -12.30 2.60 3.99
CA ILE A 345 -11.33 1.64 3.51
C ILE A 345 -9.89 2.15 3.64
N ILE A 346 -9.07 1.48 4.45
CA ILE A 346 -7.64 1.70 4.57
C ILE A 346 -6.89 0.52 3.98
N HIS A 347 -6.05 0.84 3.01
CA HIS A 347 -5.18 -0.10 2.35
C HIS A 347 -3.74 0.21 2.71
N LEU A 348 -3.28 -0.44 3.68
CA LEU A 348 -1.84 -0.49 3.93
C LEU A 348 -1.24 -1.51 2.97
N ILE A 349 -0.32 -0.94 1.97
CA ILE A 349 0.20 -1.99 1.32
C ILE A 349 0.47 -2.56 2.44
N HIS A 350 -0.54 -2.53 2.73
CA HIS A 350 -1.60 -3.07 1.91
C HIS A 350 -3.01 -2.81 2.33
N LYS A 351 -4.05 -2.90 1.86
CA LYS A 351 -5.39 -2.47 1.55
C LYS A 351 -6.55 -3.06 2.36
N THR A 352 -7.63 -2.64 2.20
CA THR A 352 -8.91 -2.32 2.72
C THR A 352 -10.14 -2.99 2.14
N VAL A 353 -11.28 -3.11 2.79
CA VAL A 353 -12.57 -3.42 2.19
C VAL A 353 -13.82 -3.28 3.07
N ARG A 354 -15.01 -3.32 2.47
CA ARG A 354 -16.34 -3.19 3.06
C ARG A 354 -17.10 -4.51 3.28
N SER A 355 -17.94 -4.60 4.32
CA SER A 355 -18.75 -5.78 4.64
C SER A 355 -20.16 -5.76 4.09
N TYR A 356 -20.70 -6.95 3.74
CA TYR A 356 -22.14 -7.22 3.62
C TYR A 356 -22.57 -8.32 4.59
N PHE A 357 -23.66 -8.08 5.29
CA PHE A 357 -24.40 -9.14 5.97
C PHE A 357 -25.19 -9.94 4.95
N CYS A 358 -25.04 -11.24 4.93
CA CYS A 358 -26.02 -12.16 4.39
C CYS A 358 -26.79 -12.79 5.55
N GLN A 359 -28.03 -12.34 5.77
CA GLN A 359 -29.01 -13.14 6.49
C GLN A 359 -29.68 -14.07 5.47
N ALA A 360 -29.26 -15.32 5.43
CA ALA A 360 -30.06 -16.43 4.98
C ALA A 360 -29.39 -17.72 5.38
N CYS A 361 -29.82 -18.28 6.51
CA CYS A 361 -29.93 -19.72 6.73
C CYS A 361 -30.90 -19.91 7.87
N ARG A 362 -32.12 -20.23 7.52
CA ARG A 362 -32.91 -21.24 8.20
C ARG A 362 -32.94 -22.46 7.31
#